data_117236b05e4ff39a20f89a2cf0258f6c
#
_entry.id   117236b05e4ff39a20f89a2cf0258f6c
#
_cell.length_a   1.000
_cell.length_b   1.000
_cell.length_c   1.000
_cell.angle_alpha   90.00
_cell.angle_beta   90.00
_cell.angle_gamma   90.00
#
_symmetry.space_group_name_H-M   'P 1'
#
loop_
_entity.id
_entity.type
_entity.pdbx_description
1 polymer ?
#
loop_
_entity_poly.entity_id
_entity_poly.type
_entity_poly.pdbx_seq_one_letter_code
_entity_poly.pdbx_strand_id
1 'polypeptide(L)'
;SPSYSPTSPPDKQKKLLVKQSKSREYSPSINRKLMSLKTITPKSYIHNCSNTDIIVENKKKIRKCVKWTGKKAKKIMLDNLLTKTPVNCDIITAPKQYLSNCWMNSFFMSWFVSDKGRKFNRWFRETMIRGITPDGKEIQKNLKKPLWLLNKMIDASLRGSHVPQDNESGLKVRYASLIDTNEIIRLVNKALPNGKIAKSRQASNPFTFYSEIYKAIKGNFMPWGKIDFGRDGKHTTSLKVNNEIKNVFKKWEKENVIPKVLFLSYYDNVSDLTKKKVIKFNNFTYKLDAVIIRNTQKHHFCACITCNGKEYGFDGESFSPMQPFEWTKKINKNEEWRFAEQHNIFFNFKQGYQLLMYYRV
;
A
#
# COMPACT_ATOMS: atom_id res chain seq x y z
N SER A 1 -24.82 0.97 -24.95
CA SER A 1 -24.10 1.78 -23.95
C SER A 1 -24.95 2.98 -23.57
N PRO A 2 -25.45 3.10 -22.34
CA PRO A 2 -26.11 4.33 -21.91
C PRO A 2 -25.07 5.35 -21.45
N SER A 3 -25.10 6.51 -22.07
CA SER A 3 -24.38 7.72 -21.66
C SER A 3 -25.01 8.27 -20.38
N TYR A 4 -24.27 8.24 -19.27
CA TYR A 4 -24.69 8.90 -18.03
C TYR A 4 -24.16 10.33 -18.02
N SER A 5 -25.04 11.30 -18.11
CA SER A 5 -24.77 12.71 -17.77
C SER A 5 -24.67 12.86 -16.25
N PRO A 6 -23.67 13.59 -15.72
CA PRO A 6 -23.55 13.79 -14.29
C PRO A 6 -24.60 14.82 -13.81
N THR A 7 -25.61 14.35 -13.08
CA THR A 7 -26.47 15.24 -12.28
C THR A 7 -25.64 15.78 -11.10
N SER A 8 -25.56 17.09 -10.98
CA SER A 8 -24.94 17.79 -9.84
C SER A 8 -25.61 17.38 -8.53
N PRO A 9 -24.87 17.01 -7.48
CA PRO A 9 -25.47 16.71 -6.19
C PRO A 9 -26.02 17.98 -5.53
N PRO A 10 -27.07 17.87 -4.71
CA PRO A 10 -27.69 19.01 -4.05
C PRO A 10 -26.71 19.71 -3.09
N ASP A 11 -26.75 21.03 -3.11
CA ASP A 11 -25.78 22.00 -2.53
C ASP A 11 -25.75 22.08 -0.99
N LYS A 12 -26.30 21.11 -0.26
CA LYS A 12 -26.51 21.25 1.20
C LYS A 12 -25.81 20.20 2.08
N GLN A 13 -24.99 19.31 1.53
CA GLN A 13 -24.24 18.40 2.38
C GLN A 13 -22.93 19.06 2.82
N LYS A 14 -22.71 19.20 4.13
CA LYS A 14 -21.44 19.64 4.73
C LYS A 14 -20.34 18.65 4.34
N LYS A 15 -19.57 19.01 3.32
CA LYS A 15 -18.41 18.25 2.83
C LYS A 15 -17.25 18.52 3.77
N LEU A 16 -16.80 17.49 4.49
CA LEU A 16 -15.62 17.58 5.32
C LEU A 16 -14.38 17.38 4.46
N LEU A 17 -13.60 18.44 4.33
CA LEU A 17 -12.25 18.35 3.81
C LEU A 17 -11.38 17.56 4.80
N VAL A 18 -10.48 16.75 4.31
CA VAL A 18 -9.39 16.24 5.11
C VAL A 18 -8.57 17.45 5.54
N LYS A 19 -8.77 17.89 6.79
CA LYS A 19 -7.98 18.99 7.35
C LYS A 19 -6.55 18.54 7.52
N GLN A 20 -5.64 19.26 6.93
CA GLN A 20 -4.23 19.17 7.28
C GLN A 20 -4.10 19.57 8.76
N SER A 21 -3.43 18.78 9.56
CA SER A 21 -3.05 19.26 10.89
C SER A 21 -2.13 20.46 10.70
N LYS A 22 -2.33 21.53 11.48
CA LYS A 22 -1.52 22.76 11.40
C LYS A 22 -0.02 22.55 11.66
N SER A 23 0.40 21.36 12.03
CA SER A 23 1.80 20.99 12.18
C SER A 23 2.39 20.55 10.86
N ARG A 24 2.89 21.49 10.08
CA ARG A 24 3.61 21.37 8.81
C ARG A 24 2.73 21.07 7.61
N GLU A 25 2.16 22.10 7.06
CA GLU A 25 1.90 22.16 5.63
C GLU A 25 3.16 21.69 4.89
N TYR A 26 3.01 20.68 4.05
CA TYR A 26 3.96 20.52 2.95
C TYR A 26 3.90 21.83 2.18
N SER A 27 4.85 22.72 2.43
CA SER A 27 4.80 24.02 1.77
C SER A 27 4.72 23.77 0.27
N PRO A 28 3.93 24.56 -0.47
CA PRO A 28 3.90 24.47 -1.93
C PRO A 28 5.30 24.48 -2.55
N SER A 29 6.30 25.05 -1.86
CA SER A 29 7.70 25.06 -2.26
C SER A 29 8.38 23.68 -2.16
N ILE A 30 8.07 22.85 -1.15
CA ILE A 30 8.61 21.47 -1.07
C ILE A 30 8.01 20.62 -2.17
N ASN A 31 6.70 20.73 -2.39
CA ASN A 31 6.04 20.01 -3.47
C ASN A 31 6.44 20.52 -4.86
N ARG A 32 6.63 21.83 -5.05
CA ARG A 32 7.22 22.38 -6.27
C ARG A 32 8.65 21.93 -6.47
N LYS A 33 9.44 21.85 -5.41
CA LYS A 33 10.81 21.33 -5.48
C LYS A 33 10.85 19.84 -5.79
N LEU A 34 9.94 19.05 -5.24
CA LEU A 34 9.74 17.64 -5.59
C LEU A 34 9.18 17.49 -7.02
N MET A 35 8.27 18.34 -7.44
CA MET A 35 7.76 18.36 -8.82
C MET A 35 8.81 18.89 -9.83
N SER A 36 9.60 19.89 -9.49
CA SER A 36 10.71 20.35 -10.33
C SER A 36 11.83 19.33 -10.44
N LEU A 37 12.07 18.55 -9.40
CA LEU A 37 12.94 17.37 -9.48
C LEU A 37 12.36 16.25 -10.36
N LYS A 38 11.03 16.23 -10.59
CA LYS A 38 10.37 15.33 -11.55
C LYS A 38 10.57 15.75 -13.01
N THR A 39 10.73 17.03 -13.25
CA THR A 39 11.04 17.58 -14.60
C THR A 39 12.51 17.51 -14.96
N ILE A 40 13.40 17.31 -13.98
CA ILE A 40 14.78 16.90 -14.27
C ILE A 40 14.68 15.47 -14.80
N THR A 41 14.66 15.38 -16.12
CA THR A 41 14.55 14.11 -16.83
C THR A 41 15.51 13.09 -16.22
N PRO A 42 15.04 11.87 -15.94
CA PRO A 42 15.89 10.80 -15.42
C PRO A 42 17.21 10.62 -16.18
N LYS A 43 17.26 11.02 -17.46
CA LYS A 43 18.43 10.94 -18.32
C LYS A 43 19.67 11.68 -17.80
N SER A 44 19.53 12.78 -17.08
CA SER A 44 20.71 13.51 -16.55
C SER A 44 21.31 12.87 -15.29
N TYR A 45 20.56 11.95 -14.63
CA TYR A 45 21.02 11.26 -13.41
C TYR A 45 21.28 9.77 -13.59
N ILE A 46 20.82 9.18 -14.68
CA ILE A 46 20.86 7.74 -14.90
C ILE A 46 21.78 7.46 -16.09
N HIS A 47 23.06 7.38 -15.83
CA HIS A 47 23.96 6.72 -16.76
C HIS A 47 23.49 5.28 -16.99
N ASN A 48 22.82 4.97 -18.10
CA ASN A 48 22.53 3.63 -18.62
C ASN A 48 22.18 2.52 -17.60
N CYS A 49 21.73 2.88 -16.38
CA CYS A 49 21.29 1.90 -15.40
C CYS A 49 19.91 1.37 -15.78
N SER A 50 19.75 0.05 -15.72
CA SER A 50 18.44 -0.58 -15.79
C SER A 50 17.54 -0.09 -14.64
N ASN A 51 16.21 -0.05 -14.84
CA ASN A 51 15.26 0.32 -13.79
C ASN A 51 15.32 -0.57 -12.54
N THR A 52 15.88 -1.77 -12.68
CA THR A 52 16.10 -2.72 -11.58
C THR A 52 17.43 -2.53 -10.87
N ASP A 53 18.40 -1.85 -11.47
CA ASP A 53 19.71 -1.64 -10.88
C ASP A 53 19.66 -0.59 -9.77
N ILE A 54 20.60 -0.65 -8.84
CA ILE A 54 20.78 0.33 -7.78
C ILE A 54 21.83 1.33 -8.21
N ILE A 55 21.53 2.61 -8.07
CA ILE A 55 22.52 3.68 -8.29
C ILE A 55 23.16 3.96 -6.94
N VAL A 56 24.47 3.80 -6.86
CA VAL A 56 25.25 4.13 -5.67
C VAL A 56 26.24 5.24 -5.97
N GLU A 57 26.48 6.11 -5.00
CA GLU A 57 27.46 7.17 -5.06
C GLU A 57 28.51 6.96 -3.96
N ASN A 58 29.78 6.99 -4.31
CA ASN A 58 30.86 6.88 -3.33
C ASN A 58 31.24 8.27 -2.74
N LYS A 59 32.18 8.29 -1.79
CA LYS A 59 32.68 9.53 -1.15
C LYS A 59 33.22 10.55 -2.16
N LYS A 60 33.75 10.10 -3.31
CA LYS A 60 34.26 10.96 -4.40
C LYS A 60 33.14 11.40 -5.36
N LYS A 61 31.87 11.27 -4.97
CA LYS A 61 30.68 11.58 -5.80
C LYS A 61 30.61 10.81 -7.14
N ILE A 62 31.38 9.73 -7.28
CA ILE A 62 31.30 8.86 -8.45
C ILE A 62 30.09 7.96 -8.33
N ARG A 63 29.21 8.00 -9.34
CA ARG A 63 28.00 7.18 -9.42
C ARG A 63 28.25 5.91 -10.20
N LYS A 64 27.74 4.81 -9.73
CA LYS A 64 27.83 3.50 -10.39
C LYS A 64 26.49 2.77 -10.35
N CYS A 65 26.19 2.06 -11.44
CA CYS A 65 25.09 1.09 -11.47
C CYS A 65 25.56 -0.20 -10.80
N VAL A 66 24.80 -0.66 -9.83
CA VAL A 66 25.02 -1.98 -9.24
C VAL A 66 23.89 -2.89 -9.72
N LYS A 67 24.27 -3.91 -10.51
CA LYS A 67 23.31 -4.86 -11.08
C LYS A 67 22.51 -5.55 -9.98
N TRP A 68 21.21 -5.61 -10.14
CA TRP A 68 20.28 -6.17 -9.17
C TRP A 68 20.52 -7.65 -8.83
N THR A 69 21.09 -8.43 -9.75
CA THR A 69 21.46 -9.84 -9.54
C THR A 69 22.72 -10.01 -8.70
N GLY A 70 23.51 -8.94 -8.53
CA GLY A 70 24.81 -9.00 -7.87
C GLY A 70 24.71 -9.07 -6.33
N LYS A 71 25.69 -9.72 -5.70
CA LYS A 71 25.79 -9.83 -4.23
C LYS A 71 25.78 -8.45 -3.56
N LYS A 72 26.44 -7.44 -4.16
CA LYS A 72 26.50 -6.07 -3.64
C LYS A 72 25.13 -5.41 -3.57
N ALA A 73 24.30 -5.54 -4.63
CA ALA A 73 22.94 -4.99 -4.62
C ALA A 73 22.08 -5.63 -3.54
N LYS A 74 22.13 -6.95 -3.42
CA LYS A 74 21.41 -7.69 -2.38
C LYS A 74 21.83 -7.26 -0.98
N LYS A 75 23.15 -7.11 -0.74
CA LYS A 75 23.66 -6.64 0.54
C LYS A 75 23.10 -5.25 0.88
N ILE A 76 23.20 -4.29 -0.03
CA ILE A 76 22.67 -2.93 0.17
C ILE A 76 21.19 -2.96 0.55
N MET A 77 20.37 -3.74 -0.18
CA MET A 77 18.93 -3.82 0.11
C MET A 77 18.62 -4.52 1.44
N LEU A 78 19.44 -5.50 1.82
CA LEU A 78 19.30 -6.14 3.14
C LEU A 78 19.72 -5.20 4.26
N ASP A 79 20.83 -4.47 4.13
CA ASP A 79 21.28 -3.47 5.10
C ASP A 79 20.16 -2.40 5.29
N ASN A 80 19.57 -1.94 4.20
CA ASN A 80 18.44 -1.02 4.24
C ASN A 80 17.21 -1.61 4.94
N LEU A 81 16.89 -2.87 4.71
CA LEU A 81 15.77 -3.56 5.34
C LEU A 81 15.99 -3.76 6.84
N LEU A 82 17.24 -4.00 7.25
CA LEU A 82 17.61 -4.34 8.61
C LEU A 82 17.91 -3.10 9.49
N THR A 83 17.99 -1.93 8.88
CA THR A 83 18.26 -0.69 9.63
C THR A 83 17.29 -0.50 10.79
N LYS A 84 17.82 -0.04 11.92
CA LYS A 84 17.04 0.31 13.11
C LYS A 84 16.50 1.74 13.04
N THR A 85 16.94 2.53 12.06
CA THR A 85 16.47 3.93 11.90
C THR A 85 14.97 3.94 11.67
N PRO A 86 14.21 4.67 12.47
CA PRO A 86 12.77 4.83 12.25
C PRO A 86 12.48 5.45 10.88
N VAL A 87 11.39 5.01 10.25
CA VAL A 87 10.92 5.63 9.01
C VAL A 87 10.47 7.05 9.30
N ASN A 88 10.97 8.01 8.53
CA ASN A 88 10.47 9.39 8.60
C ASN A 88 9.24 9.52 7.69
N CYS A 89 8.07 9.70 8.28
CA CYS A 89 6.82 9.79 7.53
C CYS A 89 6.72 11.04 6.66
N ASP A 90 7.48 12.09 6.98
CA ASP A 90 7.47 13.36 6.24
C ASP A 90 8.22 13.27 4.89
N ILE A 91 9.11 12.29 4.74
CA ILE A 91 9.86 12.08 3.50
C ILE A 91 9.36 10.91 2.65
N ILE A 92 8.33 10.19 3.10
CA ILE A 92 7.78 9.08 2.33
C ILE A 92 7.37 9.56 0.94
N THR A 93 7.89 8.88 -0.07
CA THR A 93 7.46 9.11 -1.45
C THR A 93 6.35 8.13 -1.78
N ALA A 94 5.13 8.62 -1.81
CA ALA A 94 3.97 7.83 -2.17
C ALA A 94 3.89 7.60 -3.70
N PRO A 95 3.38 6.45 -4.15
CA PRO A 95 3.15 6.21 -5.57
C PRO A 95 2.09 7.17 -6.09
N LYS A 96 2.37 7.79 -7.23
CA LYS A 96 1.40 8.64 -7.91
C LYS A 96 0.51 7.82 -8.82
N GLN A 97 -0.75 8.23 -8.93
CA GLN A 97 -1.66 7.56 -9.84
C GLN A 97 -1.38 7.93 -11.28
N TYR A 98 -1.24 6.88 -12.09
CA TYR A 98 -1.23 6.95 -13.54
C TYR A 98 -2.22 5.90 -14.05
N LEU A 99 -3.22 6.34 -14.81
CA LEU A 99 -4.26 5.42 -15.29
C LEU A 99 -5.04 4.79 -14.09
N SER A 100 -5.47 3.55 -14.22
CA SER A 100 -6.36 2.87 -13.27
C SER A 100 -5.60 2.07 -12.19
N ASN A 101 -4.49 2.58 -11.64
CA ASN A 101 -3.69 1.88 -10.63
C ASN A 101 -3.96 2.30 -9.18
N CYS A 102 -5.02 3.07 -8.91
CA CYS A 102 -5.38 3.53 -7.55
C CYS A 102 -5.49 2.37 -6.56
N TRP A 103 -6.09 1.25 -6.97
CA TRP A 103 -6.22 0.05 -6.16
C TRP A 103 -4.87 -0.52 -5.71
N MET A 104 -3.90 -0.55 -6.63
CA MET A 104 -2.54 -1.02 -6.35
C MET A 104 -1.78 -0.05 -5.45
N ASN A 105 -1.90 1.25 -5.70
CA ASN A 105 -1.25 2.30 -4.91
C ASN A 105 -1.78 2.31 -3.47
N SER A 106 -3.09 2.20 -3.30
CA SER A 106 -3.73 2.15 -1.98
C SER A 106 -3.29 0.91 -1.20
N PHE A 107 -3.19 -0.25 -1.85
CA PHE A 107 -2.69 -1.46 -1.22
C PHE A 107 -1.20 -1.37 -0.89
N PHE A 108 -0.40 -0.79 -1.79
CA PHE A 108 1.02 -0.54 -1.57
C PHE A 108 1.25 0.26 -0.29
N MET A 109 0.53 1.37 -0.11
CA MET A 109 0.65 2.20 1.09
C MET A 109 0.18 1.46 2.35
N SER A 110 -0.96 0.80 2.29
CA SER A 110 -1.53 0.07 3.43
C SER A 110 -0.71 -1.15 3.83
N TRP A 111 -0.07 -1.82 2.88
CA TRP A 111 0.59 -3.10 3.08
C TRP A 111 2.09 -2.96 3.38
N PHE A 112 2.75 -1.98 2.76
CA PHE A 112 4.20 -1.81 2.89
C PHE A 112 4.65 -0.56 3.62
N VAL A 113 3.79 0.46 3.72
CA VAL A 113 4.16 1.75 4.33
C VAL A 113 3.57 1.92 5.72
N SER A 114 2.39 1.38 6.00
CA SER A 114 1.79 1.43 7.33
C SER A 114 2.66 0.76 8.41
N ASP A 115 2.51 1.15 9.66
CA ASP A 115 3.39 0.72 10.75
C ASP A 115 3.45 -0.79 10.95
N LYS A 116 2.28 -1.44 11.02
CA LYS A 116 2.23 -2.89 11.23
C LYS A 116 2.44 -3.65 9.93
N GLY A 117 1.99 -3.08 8.81
CA GLY A 117 2.22 -3.62 7.49
C GLY A 117 3.71 -3.75 7.18
N ARG A 118 4.51 -2.69 7.45
CA ARG A 118 5.98 -2.73 7.30
C ARG A 118 6.62 -3.85 8.11
N LYS A 119 6.23 -3.96 9.39
CA LYS A 119 6.78 -4.97 10.31
C LYS A 119 6.42 -6.38 9.83
N PHE A 120 5.17 -6.59 9.47
CA PHE A 120 4.70 -7.88 8.98
C PHE A 120 5.40 -8.28 7.68
N ASN A 121 5.54 -7.37 6.72
CA ASN A 121 6.10 -7.66 5.41
C ASN A 121 7.63 -7.72 5.36
N ARG A 122 8.33 -7.59 6.50
CA ARG A 122 9.79 -7.67 6.53
C ARG A 122 10.31 -8.97 5.91
N TRP A 123 9.72 -10.11 6.26
CA TRP A 123 10.07 -11.42 5.71
C TRP A 123 9.81 -11.50 4.20
N PHE A 124 8.70 -10.90 3.72
CA PHE A 124 8.39 -10.89 2.30
C PHE A 124 9.37 -10.02 1.51
N ARG A 125 9.74 -8.87 2.05
CA ARG A 125 10.81 -8.04 1.48
C ARG A 125 12.15 -8.75 1.44
N GLU A 126 12.51 -9.49 2.47
CA GLU A 126 13.70 -10.33 2.48
C GLU A 126 13.63 -11.41 1.38
N THR A 127 12.49 -12.07 1.22
CA THR A 127 12.23 -13.02 0.12
C THR A 127 12.42 -12.37 -1.25
N MET A 128 11.88 -11.15 -1.45
CA MET A 128 12.06 -10.41 -2.70
C MET A 128 13.53 -10.10 -3.01
N ILE A 129 14.33 -9.78 -2.00
CA ILE A 129 15.75 -9.46 -2.15
C ILE A 129 16.58 -10.72 -2.41
N ARG A 130 16.37 -11.74 -1.61
CA ARG A 130 17.17 -12.98 -1.69
C ARG A 130 16.76 -13.85 -2.88
N GLY A 131 15.49 -13.81 -3.27
CA GLY A 131 14.88 -14.73 -4.24
C GLY A 131 14.67 -16.13 -3.68
N ILE A 132 14.61 -16.25 -2.34
CA ILE A 132 14.45 -17.50 -1.58
C ILE A 132 13.40 -17.27 -0.51
N THR A 133 12.49 -18.21 -0.32
CA THR A 133 11.46 -18.20 0.72
C THR A 133 12.07 -18.51 2.09
N PRO A 134 11.38 -18.22 3.22
CA PRO A 134 11.91 -18.53 4.57
C PRO A 134 12.19 -20.02 4.81
N ASP A 135 11.50 -20.92 4.09
CA ASP A 135 11.73 -22.38 4.12
C ASP A 135 12.83 -22.84 3.14
N GLY A 136 13.61 -21.91 2.58
CA GLY A 136 14.78 -22.20 1.76
C GLY A 136 14.51 -22.50 0.29
N LYS A 137 13.24 -22.46 -0.16
CA LYS A 137 12.89 -22.73 -1.56
C LYS A 137 13.14 -21.50 -2.43
N GLU A 138 13.68 -21.71 -3.61
CA GLU A 138 13.80 -20.65 -4.60
C GLU A 138 12.41 -20.21 -5.12
N ILE A 139 12.21 -18.91 -5.26
CA ILE A 139 11.05 -18.40 -5.96
C ILE A 139 11.20 -18.61 -7.48
N GLN A 140 10.08 -18.69 -8.19
CA GLN A 140 10.07 -18.86 -9.64
C GLN A 140 10.96 -17.82 -10.33
N LYS A 141 11.78 -18.26 -11.30
CA LYS A 141 12.75 -17.40 -12.01
C LYS A 141 12.14 -16.14 -12.60
N ASN A 142 10.94 -16.26 -13.18
CA ASN A 142 10.20 -15.16 -13.80
C ASN A 142 9.67 -14.14 -12.78
N LEU A 143 9.47 -14.53 -11.51
CA LEU A 143 9.04 -13.62 -10.43
C LEU A 143 10.21 -12.89 -9.75
N LYS A 144 11.46 -13.36 -9.89
CA LYS A 144 12.61 -12.73 -9.21
C LYS A 144 12.75 -11.25 -9.57
N LYS A 145 12.68 -10.90 -10.87
CA LYS A 145 12.82 -9.51 -11.34
C LYS A 145 11.68 -8.59 -10.90
N PRO A 146 10.40 -8.93 -11.10
CA PRO A 146 9.29 -8.07 -10.66
C PRO A 146 9.27 -7.88 -9.13
N LEU A 147 9.56 -8.91 -8.35
CA LEU A 147 9.60 -8.82 -6.89
C LEU A 147 10.78 -7.98 -6.39
N TRP A 148 11.95 -8.13 -7.00
CA TRP A 148 13.07 -7.25 -6.72
C TRP A 148 12.71 -5.77 -6.96
N LEU A 149 12.08 -5.47 -8.11
CA LEU A 149 11.66 -4.11 -8.45
C LEU A 149 10.61 -3.58 -7.46
N LEU A 150 9.66 -4.42 -7.06
CA LEU A 150 8.70 -4.06 -6.01
C LEU A 150 9.41 -3.70 -4.71
N ASN A 151 10.37 -4.52 -4.25
CA ASN A 151 11.13 -4.18 -3.04
C ASN A 151 11.93 -2.88 -3.20
N LYS A 152 12.54 -2.65 -4.36
CA LYS A 152 13.26 -1.39 -4.65
C LYS A 152 12.32 -0.18 -4.56
N MET A 153 11.10 -0.29 -5.06
CA MET A 153 10.08 0.75 -4.95
C MET A 153 9.63 0.98 -3.50
N ILE A 154 9.46 -0.09 -2.73
CA ILE A 154 9.13 0.00 -1.30
C ILE A 154 10.27 0.71 -0.55
N ASP A 155 11.51 0.34 -0.80
CA ASP A 155 12.67 0.96 -0.17
C ASP A 155 12.78 2.45 -0.54
N ALA A 156 12.59 2.79 -1.82
CA ALA A 156 12.53 4.16 -2.30
C ALA A 156 11.40 4.97 -1.66
N SER A 157 10.24 4.38 -1.47
CA SER A 157 9.11 5.01 -0.78
C SER A 157 9.45 5.34 0.67
N LEU A 158 9.91 4.35 1.41
CA LEU A 158 10.18 4.48 2.85
C LEU A 158 11.34 5.42 3.17
N ARG A 159 12.29 5.58 2.25
CA ARG A 159 13.49 6.41 2.43
C ARG A 159 13.42 7.75 1.70
N GLY A 160 12.35 8.02 0.98
CA GLY A 160 12.24 9.22 0.15
C GLY A 160 13.02 9.08 -1.16
N SER A 161 12.32 8.77 -2.25
CA SER A 161 12.94 8.45 -3.55
C SER A 161 13.78 9.58 -4.17
N HIS A 162 13.58 10.80 -3.73
CA HIS A 162 14.32 11.97 -4.22
C HIS A 162 15.49 12.40 -3.32
N VAL A 163 15.58 11.81 -2.14
CA VAL A 163 16.61 12.14 -1.15
C VAL A 163 17.67 11.04 -1.16
N PRO A 164 18.94 11.36 -1.42
CA PRO A 164 20.02 10.40 -1.27
C PRO A 164 20.08 9.90 0.17
N GLN A 165 20.16 8.59 0.35
CA GLN A 165 20.27 7.97 1.67
C GLN A 165 21.61 7.25 1.79
N ASP A 166 22.27 7.41 2.92
CA ASP A 166 23.43 6.61 3.26
C ASP A 166 22.97 5.25 3.80
N ASN A 167 23.68 4.20 3.43
CA ASN A 167 23.50 2.88 4.04
C ASN A 167 24.66 2.58 5.01
N GLU A 168 24.58 1.44 5.68
CA GLU A 168 25.62 1.01 6.65
C GLU A 168 27.02 0.89 6.03
N SER A 169 27.11 0.67 4.71
CA SER A 169 28.38 0.65 3.98
C SER A 169 28.93 2.05 3.66
N GLY A 170 28.29 3.12 4.09
CA GLY A 170 28.65 4.51 3.77
C GLY A 170 28.45 4.90 2.32
N LEU A 171 27.67 4.12 1.56
CA LEU A 171 27.34 4.40 0.17
C LEU A 171 26.01 5.15 0.10
N LYS A 172 25.98 6.23 -0.67
CA LYS A 172 24.73 6.93 -0.96
C LYS A 172 23.94 6.18 -2.01
N VAL A 173 22.75 5.69 -1.62
CA VAL A 173 21.79 5.08 -2.54
C VAL A 173 20.89 6.17 -3.12
N ARG A 174 20.76 6.20 -4.43
CA ARG A 174 19.92 7.16 -5.14
C ARG A 174 18.76 6.45 -5.83
N TYR A 175 17.57 6.92 -5.55
CA TYR A 175 16.35 6.46 -6.21
C TYR A 175 15.87 7.56 -7.16
N ALA A 176 16.15 7.40 -8.43
CA ALA A 176 15.96 8.46 -9.43
C ALA A 176 14.57 8.47 -10.07
N SER A 177 13.72 7.49 -9.80
CA SER A 177 12.45 7.35 -10.51
C SER A 177 11.24 7.49 -9.62
N LEU A 178 10.14 7.91 -10.21
CA LEU A 178 8.82 7.80 -9.63
C LEU A 178 8.51 6.33 -9.31
N ILE A 179 7.75 6.12 -8.25
CA ILE A 179 7.22 4.80 -7.91
C ILE A 179 6.04 4.54 -8.84
N ASP A 180 6.31 3.85 -9.94
CA ASP A 180 5.29 3.46 -10.93
C ASP A 180 4.84 2.02 -10.71
N THR A 181 3.72 1.87 -10.04
CA THR A 181 3.15 0.53 -9.75
C THR A 181 2.57 -0.15 -10.98
N ASN A 182 2.30 0.55 -12.10
CA ASN A 182 1.87 -0.09 -13.35
C ASN A 182 2.95 -0.99 -13.92
N GLU A 183 4.22 -0.62 -13.75
CA GLU A 183 5.33 -1.47 -14.19
C GLU A 183 5.35 -2.79 -13.41
N ILE A 184 5.07 -2.76 -12.11
CA ILE A 184 4.94 -3.99 -11.31
C ILE A 184 3.76 -4.83 -11.78
N ILE A 185 2.59 -4.22 -12.00
CA ILE A 185 1.42 -4.91 -12.51
C ILE A 185 1.75 -5.61 -13.85
N ARG A 186 2.39 -4.90 -14.77
CA ARG A 186 2.78 -5.42 -16.08
C ARG A 186 3.75 -6.61 -15.96
N LEU A 187 4.78 -6.49 -15.13
CA LEU A 187 5.79 -7.54 -14.96
C LEU A 187 5.25 -8.77 -14.25
N VAL A 188 4.39 -8.59 -13.24
CA VAL A 188 3.75 -9.72 -12.54
C VAL A 188 2.76 -10.43 -13.44
N ASN A 189 1.97 -9.71 -14.23
CA ASN A 189 1.10 -10.33 -15.24
C ASN A 189 1.88 -11.19 -16.23
N LYS A 190 3.04 -10.68 -16.70
CA LYS A 190 3.92 -11.46 -17.59
C LYS A 190 4.48 -12.70 -16.90
N ALA A 191 4.75 -12.60 -15.60
CA ALA A 191 5.30 -13.72 -14.82
C ALA A 191 4.25 -14.76 -14.41
N LEU A 192 3.00 -14.35 -14.26
CA LEU A 192 1.86 -15.18 -13.84
C LEU A 192 0.70 -15.07 -14.87
N PRO A 193 0.87 -15.56 -16.10
CA PRO A 193 -0.10 -15.35 -17.17
C PRO A 193 -1.48 -15.97 -16.88
N ASN A 194 -1.53 -17.02 -16.07
CA ASN A 194 -2.76 -17.71 -15.66
C ASN A 194 -3.32 -17.21 -14.32
N GLY A 195 -2.68 -16.21 -13.69
CA GLY A 195 -3.15 -15.61 -12.46
C GLY A 195 -4.42 -14.77 -12.67
N LYS A 196 -5.29 -14.72 -11.67
CA LYS A 196 -6.46 -13.83 -11.63
C LYS A 196 -6.05 -12.37 -11.33
N ILE A 197 -5.06 -11.85 -12.06
CA ILE A 197 -4.49 -10.52 -11.86
C ILE A 197 -5.01 -9.59 -12.95
N ALA A 198 -5.51 -8.41 -12.57
CA ALA A 198 -5.90 -7.40 -13.54
C ALA A 198 -4.69 -6.98 -14.39
N LYS A 199 -4.92 -6.75 -15.67
CA LYS A 199 -3.92 -6.18 -16.56
C LYS A 199 -3.66 -4.71 -16.18
N SER A 200 -2.52 -4.17 -16.58
CA SER A 200 -2.26 -2.73 -16.43
C SER A 200 -3.40 -1.94 -17.09
N ARG A 201 -3.80 -0.81 -16.48
CA ARG A 201 -4.93 0.03 -16.90
C ARG A 201 -6.32 -0.52 -16.59
N GLN A 202 -6.42 -1.63 -15.87
CA GLN A 202 -7.71 -2.18 -15.44
C GLN A 202 -7.93 -1.95 -13.96
N ALA A 203 -9.16 -1.60 -13.59
CA ALA A 203 -9.59 -1.61 -12.20
C ALA A 203 -9.55 -3.03 -11.64
N SER A 204 -9.12 -3.17 -10.39
CA SER A 204 -9.06 -4.48 -9.74
C SER A 204 -9.32 -4.38 -8.23
N ASN A 205 -9.56 -5.53 -7.63
CA ASN A 205 -9.60 -5.63 -6.19
C ASN A 205 -8.17 -5.60 -5.63
N PRO A 206 -7.86 -4.69 -4.69
CA PRO A 206 -6.52 -4.54 -4.12
C PRO A 206 -5.94 -5.83 -3.54
N PHE A 207 -6.78 -6.69 -2.98
CA PHE A 207 -6.34 -7.93 -2.35
C PHE A 207 -5.91 -9.00 -3.36
N THR A 208 -6.61 -9.11 -4.50
CA THR A 208 -6.41 -10.22 -5.46
C THR A 208 -4.98 -10.27 -5.99
N PHE A 209 -4.40 -9.13 -6.32
CA PHE A 209 -3.05 -9.05 -6.88
C PHE A 209 -1.99 -9.71 -5.98
N TYR A 210 -1.98 -9.35 -4.70
CA TYR A 210 -0.98 -9.88 -3.77
C TYR A 210 -1.26 -11.32 -3.39
N SER A 211 -2.53 -11.74 -3.32
CA SER A 211 -2.85 -13.14 -3.04
C SER A 211 -2.32 -14.08 -4.13
N GLU A 212 -2.38 -13.68 -5.40
CA GLU A 212 -1.80 -14.47 -6.49
C GLU A 212 -0.25 -14.56 -6.41
N ILE A 213 0.41 -13.45 -6.07
CA ILE A 213 1.86 -13.47 -5.83
C ILE A 213 2.22 -14.41 -4.67
N TYR A 214 1.50 -14.32 -3.56
CA TYR A 214 1.78 -15.18 -2.40
C TYR A 214 1.54 -16.67 -2.71
N LYS A 215 0.46 -17.01 -3.42
CA LYS A 215 0.22 -18.38 -3.88
C LYS A 215 1.39 -18.89 -4.71
N ALA A 216 1.90 -18.08 -5.62
CA ALA A 216 3.03 -18.45 -6.48
C ALA A 216 4.35 -18.65 -5.69
N ILE A 217 4.51 -17.98 -4.55
CA ILE A 217 5.71 -18.07 -3.71
C ILE A 217 5.60 -19.18 -2.68
N LYS A 218 4.45 -19.29 -2.02
CA LYS A 218 4.24 -20.13 -0.83
C LYS A 218 3.30 -21.30 -1.04
N GLY A 219 2.80 -21.49 -2.26
CA GLY A 219 1.78 -22.48 -2.49
C GLY A 219 0.50 -22.14 -1.71
N ASN A 220 0.02 -23.05 -0.89
CA ASN A 220 -1.22 -22.87 -0.13
C ASN A 220 -1.03 -22.12 1.19
N PHE A 221 0.19 -21.76 1.58
CA PHE A 221 0.41 -21.05 2.83
C PHE A 221 0.06 -19.57 2.69
N MET A 222 -1.00 -19.16 3.37
CA MET A 222 -1.42 -17.76 3.46
C MET A 222 -1.21 -17.27 4.89
N PRO A 223 -0.36 -16.24 5.10
CA PRO A 223 -0.10 -15.70 6.44
C PRO A 223 -1.24 -14.82 6.96
N TRP A 224 -2.32 -14.72 6.23
CA TRP A 224 -3.49 -13.89 6.56
C TRP A 224 -4.80 -14.68 6.45
N GLY A 225 -5.78 -14.24 7.25
CA GLY A 225 -7.18 -14.60 7.10
C GLY A 225 -7.95 -13.48 6.42
N LYS A 226 -8.98 -13.82 5.66
CA LYS A 226 -9.89 -12.86 5.03
C LYS A 226 -11.32 -13.24 5.29
N ILE A 227 -12.13 -12.27 5.68
CA ILE A 227 -13.57 -12.41 5.88
C ILE A 227 -14.26 -11.33 5.04
N ASP A 228 -15.21 -11.74 4.22
CA ASP A 228 -15.98 -10.87 3.34
C ASP A 228 -17.40 -10.68 3.88
N PHE A 229 -17.86 -9.43 4.00
CA PHE A 229 -19.20 -9.08 4.46
C PHE A 229 -19.97 -8.34 3.37
N GLY A 230 -21.23 -8.75 3.13
CA GLY A 230 -22.12 -8.11 2.17
C GLY A 230 -21.78 -8.37 0.70
N ARG A 231 -20.94 -9.37 0.40
CA ARG A 231 -20.53 -9.72 -0.97
C ARG A 231 -21.70 -10.21 -1.83
N ASP A 232 -22.70 -10.82 -1.20
CA ASP A 232 -23.92 -11.33 -1.83
C ASP A 232 -25.00 -10.26 -2.02
N GLY A 233 -24.69 -8.98 -1.74
CA GLY A 233 -25.64 -7.88 -1.79
C GLY A 233 -26.60 -7.81 -0.61
N LYS A 234 -26.53 -8.77 0.33
CA LYS A 234 -27.41 -8.77 1.50
C LYS A 234 -26.94 -7.80 2.56
N HIS A 235 -27.91 -7.16 3.19
CA HIS A 235 -27.64 -6.30 4.32
C HIS A 235 -27.02 -7.09 5.48
N THR A 236 -25.93 -6.59 6.05
CA THR A 236 -25.20 -7.23 7.12
C THR A 236 -25.22 -6.34 8.38
N THR A 237 -25.67 -6.90 9.50
CA THR A 237 -25.70 -6.20 10.79
C THR A 237 -24.43 -6.42 11.60
N SER A 238 -24.14 -5.54 12.55
CA SER A 238 -23.00 -5.69 13.47
C SER A 238 -23.02 -7.01 14.24
N LEU A 239 -24.20 -7.53 14.58
CA LEU A 239 -24.34 -8.82 15.25
C LEU A 239 -23.91 -9.97 14.34
N LYS A 240 -24.37 -9.99 13.08
CA LYS A 240 -23.95 -10.99 12.08
C LYS A 240 -22.45 -10.98 11.87
N VAL A 241 -21.85 -9.78 11.68
CA VAL A 241 -20.40 -9.61 11.53
C VAL A 241 -19.64 -10.18 12.74
N ASN A 242 -20.06 -9.83 13.95
CA ASN A 242 -19.40 -10.33 15.16
C ASN A 242 -19.49 -11.86 15.28
N ASN A 243 -20.64 -12.44 14.96
CA ASN A 243 -20.83 -13.89 15.00
C ASN A 243 -20.02 -14.60 13.93
N GLU A 244 -19.96 -14.07 12.73
CA GLU A 244 -19.16 -14.63 11.63
C GLU A 244 -17.66 -14.58 11.95
N ILE A 245 -17.16 -13.45 12.47
CA ILE A 245 -15.77 -13.34 12.95
C ILE A 245 -15.50 -14.44 13.99
N LYS A 246 -16.35 -14.59 15.00
CA LYS A 246 -16.19 -15.62 16.03
C LYS A 246 -16.17 -17.03 15.45
N ASN A 247 -17.07 -17.35 14.51
CA ASN A 247 -17.14 -18.67 13.89
C ASN A 247 -15.89 -18.99 13.05
N VAL A 248 -15.42 -18.02 12.27
CA VAL A 248 -14.21 -18.17 11.46
C VAL A 248 -12.98 -18.34 12.36
N PHE A 249 -12.87 -17.58 13.45
CA PHE A 249 -11.77 -17.76 14.41
C PHE A 249 -11.80 -19.14 15.10
N LYS A 250 -12.97 -19.64 15.52
CA LYS A 250 -13.11 -21.00 16.07
C LYS A 250 -12.63 -22.05 15.06
N LYS A 251 -12.97 -21.88 13.77
CA LYS A 251 -12.50 -22.77 12.71
C LYS A 251 -10.96 -22.72 12.58
N TRP A 252 -10.37 -21.53 12.49
CA TRP A 252 -8.92 -21.37 12.40
C TRP A 252 -8.18 -21.93 13.63
N GLU A 253 -8.75 -21.75 14.81
CA GLU A 253 -8.20 -22.32 16.05
C GLU A 253 -8.22 -23.86 16.01
N LYS A 254 -9.35 -24.46 15.61
CA LYS A 254 -9.47 -25.92 15.44
C LYS A 254 -8.48 -26.46 14.40
N GLU A 255 -8.22 -25.71 13.34
CA GLU A 255 -7.27 -26.06 12.27
C GLU A 255 -5.82 -25.65 12.61
N ASN A 256 -5.57 -25.05 13.77
CA ASN A 256 -4.27 -24.51 14.21
C ASN A 256 -3.64 -23.54 13.19
N VAL A 257 -4.44 -22.73 12.54
CA VAL A 257 -4.02 -21.79 11.46
C VAL A 257 -4.36 -20.34 11.76
N ILE A 258 -4.27 -19.92 13.02
CA ILE A 258 -4.57 -18.53 13.41
C ILE A 258 -3.68 -17.53 12.66
N PRO A 259 -4.25 -16.68 11.78
CA PRO A 259 -3.47 -15.80 10.93
C PRO A 259 -2.78 -14.68 11.73
N LYS A 260 -1.66 -14.18 11.21
CA LYS A 260 -0.97 -12.99 11.74
C LYS A 260 -1.63 -11.69 11.30
N VAL A 261 -2.32 -11.72 10.16
CA VAL A 261 -3.06 -10.58 9.60
C VAL A 261 -4.49 -10.99 9.30
N LEU A 262 -5.42 -10.12 9.66
CA LEU A 262 -6.83 -10.30 9.37
C LEU A 262 -7.29 -9.18 8.44
N PHE A 263 -7.81 -9.57 7.28
CA PHE A 263 -8.49 -8.68 6.34
C PHE A 263 -10.00 -8.81 6.53
N LEU A 264 -10.66 -7.69 6.79
CA LEU A 264 -12.11 -7.61 6.77
C LEU A 264 -12.54 -6.78 5.56
N SER A 265 -13.23 -7.40 4.63
CA SER A 265 -13.79 -6.73 3.45
C SER A 265 -15.25 -6.41 3.70
N TYR A 266 -15.62 -5.16 3.56
CA TYR A 266 -17.01 -4.69 3.63
C TYR A 266 -17.43 -4.24 2.23
N TYR A 267 -18.53 -4.79 1.73
CA TYR A 267 -19.14 -4.38 0.47
C TYR A 267 -20.24 -3.35 0.74
N ASP A 268 -20.79 -2.74 -0.30
CA ASP A 268 -21.57 -1.50 -0.25
C ASP A 268 -22.78 -1.46 0.72
N ASN A 269 -23.33 -2.59 1.12
CA ASN A 269 -24.54 -2.69 1.96
C ASN A 269 -24.24 -2.87 3.46
N VAL A 270 -23.30 -2.11 4.01
CA VAL A 270 -22.83 -2.26 5.39
C VAL A 270 -22.83 -0.95 6.20
N SER A 271 -23.72 -0.02 5.85
CA SER A 271 -23.79 1.33 6.44
C SER A 271 -23.91 1.36 7.97
N ASP A 272 -24.63 0.40 8.56
CA ASP A 272 -24.93 0.36 10.01
C ASP A 272 -23.85 -0.32 10.83
N LEU A 273 -22.80 -0.83 10.21
CA LEU A 273 -21.76 -1.57 10.91
C LEU A 273 -20.84 -0.64 11.72
N THR A 274 -20.58 -1.06 12.95
CA THR A 274 -19.53 -0.48 13.79
C THR A 274 -18.23 -1.27 13.61
N LYS A 275 -17.22 -0.61 13.04
CA LYS A 275 -15.89 -1.18 12.86
C LYS A 275 -15.07 -1.01 14.12
N LYS A 276 -14.58 -2.11 14.67
CA LYS A 276 -13.78 -2.10 15.90
C LYS A 276 -12.32 -1.77 15.57
N LYS A 277 -11.69 -0.90 16.35
CA LYS A 277 -10.25 -0.64 16.27
C LYS A 277 -9.41 -1.82 16.78
N VAL A 278 -9.99 -2.61 17.66
CA VAL A 278 -9.39 -3.81 18.28
C VAL A 278 -10.36 -4.96 18.23
N ILE A 279 -9.91 -6.08 17.73
CA ILE A 279 -10.65 -7.36 17.74
C ILE A 279 -9.93 -8.29 18.70
N LYS A 280 -10.65 -8.84 19.67
CA LYS A 280 -10.14 -9.83 20.61
C LYS A 280 -10.87 -11.16 20.39
N PHE A 281 -10.12 -12.23 20.34
CA PHE A 281 -10.62 -13.59 20.31
C PHE A 281 -9.69 -14.49 21.12
N ASN A 282 -10.20 -15.05 22.20
CA ASN A 282 -9.40 -15.81 23.19
C ASN A 282 -8.12 -15.03 23.56
N ASN A 283 -6.96 -15.64 23.40
CA ASN A 283 -5.65 -15.03 23.69
C ASN A 283 -5.10 -14.15 22.54
N PHE A 284 -5.85 -14.00 21.45
CA PHE A 284 -5.40 -13.24 20.29
C PHE A 284 -6.01 -11.86 20.26
N THR A 285 -5.17 -10.88 20.06
CA THR A 285 -5.58 -9.48 19.90
C THR A 285 -5.11 -8.95 18.53
N TYR A 286 -6.03 -8.37 17.78
CA TYR A 286 -5.77 -7.77 16.49
C TYR A 286 -6.05 -6.27 16.55
N LYS A 287 -5.11 -5.47 16.07
CA LYS A 287 -5.27 -4.01 16.02
C LYS A 287 -5.33 -3.53 14.58
N LEU A 288 -6.29 -2.66 14.30
CA LEU A 288 -6.44 -1.99 13.02
C LEU A 288 -5.25 -1.06 12.76
N ASP A 289 -4.71 -1.10 11.56
CA ASP A 289 -3.53 -0.33 11.14
C ASP A 289 -3.74 0.44 9.85
N ALA A 290 -4.58 -0.08 8.97
CA ALA A 290 -4.88 0.56 7.69
C ALA A 290 -6.29 0.20 7.20
N VAL A 291 -6.83 1.05 6.34
CA VAL A 291 -8.07 0.81 5.61
C VAL A 291 -7.93 1.33 4.19
N ILE A 292 -8.39 0.54 3.23
CA ILE A 292 -8.57 0.94 1.83
C ILE A 292 -10.05 1.18 1.61
N ILE A 293 -10.39 2.28 0.96
CA ILE A 293 -11.78 2.67 0.72
C ILE A 293 -11.94 2.95 -0.77
N ARG A 294 -13.00 2.40 -1.36
CA ARG A 294 -13.42 2.71 -2.73
C ARG A 294 -14.52 3.74 -2.72
N ASN A 295 -14.35 4.78 -3.51
CA ASN A 295 -15.44 5.67 -3.84
C ASN A 295 -16.43 4.95 -4.78
N THR A 296 -17.70 4.85 -4.38
CA THR A 296 -18.72 4.11 -5.13
C THR A 296 -19.05 4.73 -6.49
N GLN A 297 -19.01 6.04 -6.59
CA GLN A 297 -19.42 6.75 -7.78
C GLN A 297 -18.38 6.69 -8.92
N LYS A 298 -17.09 6.65 -8.57
CA LYS A 298 -15.98 6.75 -9.54
C LYS A 298 -15.05 5.54 -9.57
N HIS A 299 -15.31 4.53 -8.77
CA HIS A 299 -14.44 3.34 -8.64
C HIS A 299 -12.97 3.68 -8.29
N HIS A 300 -12.77 4.81 -7.61
CA HIS A 300 -11.48 5.28 -7.18
C HIS A 300 -11.16 4.77 -5.77
N PHE A 301 -9.89 4.43 -5.52
CA PHE A 301 -9.42 3.92 -4.24
C PHE A 301 -8.49 4.92 -3.56
N CYS A 302 -8.69 5.10 -2.26
CA CYS A 302 -7.74 5.72 -1.36
C CYS A 302 -7.36 4.78 -0.22
N ALA A 303 -6.37 5.16 0.58
CA ALA A 303 -5.98 4.45 1.78
C ALA A 303 -5.88 5.40 2.98
N CYS A 304 -6.19 4.87 4.17
CA CYS A 304 -5.86 5.51 5.42
C CYS A 304 -4.93 4.57 6.20
N ILE A 305 -3.83 5.09 6.71
CA ILE A 305 -2.75 4.31 7.33
C ILE A 305 -2.26 4.95 8.62
N THR A 306 -1.54 4.17 9.42
CA THR A 306 -0.71 4.70 10.51
C THR A 306 0.76 4.75 10.07
N CYS A 307 1.47 5.80 10.45
CA CYS A 307 2.90 5.93 10.26
C CYS A 307 3.52 6.60 11.48
N ASN A 308 4.42 5.92 12.18
CA ASN A 308 4.99 6.33 13.48
C ASN A 308 3.90 6.72 14.50
N GLY A 309 2.82 5.94 14.54
CA GLY A 309 1.68 6.17 15.43
C GLY A 309 0.79 7.35 15.05
N LYS A 310 1.10 8.08 13.98
CA LYS A 310 0.28 9.16 13.43
C LYS A 310 -0.61 8.63 12.30
N GLU A 311 -1.75 9.28 12.09
CA GLU A 311 -2.75 8.88 11.12
C GLU A 311 -2.66 9.71 9.85
N TYR A 312 -2.69 9.06 8.70
CA TYR A 312 -2.59 9.68 7.39
C TYR A 312 -3.64 9.12 6.43
N GLY A 313 -4.14 9.98 5.55
CA GLY A 313 -4.85 9.60 4.34
C GLY A 313 -3.92 9.62 3.13
N PHE A 314 -4.15 8.74 2.18
CA PHE A 314 -3.41 8.64 0.92
C PHE A 314 -4.36 8.60 -0.26
N ASP A 315 -4.13 9.48 -1.24
CA ASP A 315 -4.76 9.44 -2.56
C ASP A 315 -3.71 9.76 -3.64
N GLY A 316 -3.49 8.82 -4.55
CA GLY A 316 -2.50 8.97 -5.62
C GLY A 316 -2.81 10.04 -6.66
N GLU A 317 -4.05 10.52 -6.76
CA GLU A 317 -4.46 11.63 -7.63
C GLU A 317 -4.25 13.00 -6.98
N SER A 318 -4.20 13.05 -5.65
CA SER A 318 -3.99 14.31 -4.94
C SER A 318 -2.61 14.92 -5.24
N PHE A 319 -2.53 16.25 -5.22
CA PHE A 319 -1.25 16.97 -5.31
C PHE A 319 -0.32 16.62 -4.14
N SER A 320 -0.87 16.52 -2.93
CA SER A 320 -0.21 15.98 -1.74
C SER A 320 -0.75 14.59 -1.46
N PRO A 321 -0.17 13.53 -2.05
CA PRO A 321 -0.75 12.19 -1.99
C PRO A 321 -0.94 11.65 -0.58
N MET A 322 -0.08 12.01 0.37
CA MET A 322 -0.16 11.60 1.76
C MET A 322 -0.41 12.82 2.64
N GLN A 323 -1.52 12.82 3.37
CA GLN A 323 -1.97 13.93 4.19
C GLN A 323 -2.29 13.49 5.62
N PRO A 324 -1.94 14.25 6.66
CA PRO A 324 -2.38 13.97 8.03
C PRO A 324 -3.91 13.89 8.10
N PHE A 325 -4.44 12.80 8.66
CA PHE A 325 -5.87 12.57 8.73
C PHE A 325 -6.24 11.64 9.87
N GLU A 326 -6.91 12.13 10.90
CA GLU A 326 -7.38 11.36 12.06
C GLU A 326 -8.55 10.42 11.70
N TRP A 327 -8.28 9.49 10.81
CA TRP A 327 -9.29 8.61 10.22
C TRP A 327 -9.94 7.64 11.22
N THR A 328 -9.24 7.23 12.25
CA THR A 328 -9.82 6.31 13.25
C THR A 328 -10.92 6.95 14.08
N LYS A 329 -10.94 8.29 14.19
CA LYS A 329 -12.04 9.03 14.80
C LYS A 329 -13.29 9.09 13.89
N LYS A 330 -13.11 8.87 12.59
CA LYS A 330 -14.15 8.99 11.57
C LYS A 330 -14.66 7.64 11.03
N ILE A 331 -13.97 6.54 11.30
CA ILE A 331 -14.22 5.22 10.68
C ILE A 331 -15.65 4.69 10.84
N ASN A 332 -16.37 5.18 11.84
CA ASN A 332 -17.76 4.82 12.12
C ASN A 332 -18.76 5.96 11.86
N LYS A 333 -18.31 7.10 11.32
CA LYS A 333 -19.18 8.23 11.02
C LYS A 333 -19.70 8.15 9.59
N ASN A 334 -20.96 8.49 9.39
CA ASN A 334 -21.55 8.63 8.06
C ASN A 334 -21.36 10.07 7.57
N GLU A 335 -20.11 10.41 7.28
CA GLU A 335 -19.71 11.73 6.83
C GLU A 335 -18.92 11.60 5.52
N GLU A 336 -19.29 12.37 4.51
CA GLU A 336 -18.48 12.48 3.32
C GLU A 336 -17.24 13.34 3.59
N TRP A 337 -16.11 12.89 3.05
CA TRP A 337 -14.85 13.61 3.11
C TRP A 337 -14.08 13.46 1.80
N ARG A 338 -13.14 14.34 1.58
CA ARG A 338 -12.27 14.34 0.40
C ARG A 338 -10.87 14.81 0.77
N PHE A 339 -9.92 14.48 -0.06
CA PHE A 339 -8.57 15.03 0.06
C PHE A 339 -8.55 16.49 -0.36
N ALA A 340 -7.62 17.27 0.22
CA ALA A 340 -7.38 18.62 -0.23
C ALA A 340 -7.06 18.63 -1.73
N GLU A 341 -7.57 19.63 -2.45
CA GLU A 341 -7.41 19.80 -3.89
C GLU A 341 -8.16 18.78 -4.78
N GLN A 342 -8.88 17.82 -4.18
CA GLN A 342 -9.81 16.95 -4.90
C GLN A 342 -11.21 17.54 -4.92
N HIS A 343 -11.71 17.92 -6.09
CA HIS A 343 -13.01 18.61 -6.17
C HIS A 343 -14.20 17.67 -6.35
N ASN A 344 -13.98 16.49 -6.92
CA ASN A 344 -15.05 15.61 -7.38
C ASN A 344 -14.98 14.18 -6.84
N ILE A 345 -14.04 13.85 -5.95
CA ILE A 345 -13.88 12.51 -5.38
C ILE A 345 -14.17 12.58 -3.88
N PHE A 346 -15.21 11.90 -3.47
CA PHE A 346 -15.66 11.85 -2.07
C PHE A 346 -15.61 10.42 -1.56
N PHE A 347 -15.25 10.29 -0.30
CA PHE A 347 -15.18 9.03 0.42
C PHE A 347 -16.07 9.09 1.65
N ASN A 348 -16.56 7.93 2.07
CA ASN A 348 -17.37 7.80 3.27
C ASN A 348 -17.08 6.44 3.92
N PHE A 349 -16.76 6.41 5.20
CA PHE A 349 -16.48 5.16 5.91
C PHE A 349 -17.70 4.27 6.12
N LYS A 350 -18.89 4.73 5.78
CA LYS A 350 -20.14 3.96 5.84
C LYS A 350 -20.63 3.51 4.47
N GLN A 351 -19.95 3.89 3.39
CA GLN A 351 -20.37 3.62 2.01
C GLN A 351 -19.19 3.11 1.17
N GLY A 352 -19.52 2.34 0.15
CA GLY A 352 -18.53 1.78 -0.76
C GLY A 352 -17.75 0.59 -0.19
N TYR A 353 -16.98 -0.04 -1.07
CA TYR A 353 -16.11 -1.14 -0.68
C TYR A 353 -15.00 -0.64 0.25
N GLN A 354 -14.76 -1.41 1.32
CA GLN A 354 -13.69 -1.13 2.27
C GLN A 354 -12.94 -2.41 2.61
N LEU A 355 -11.62 -2.31 2.71
CA LEU A 355 -10.74 -3.38 3.14
C LEU A 355 -9.97 -2.93 4.38
N LEU A 356 -10.30 -3.47 5.53
CA LEU A 356 -9.66 -3.17 6.79
C LEU A 356 -8.55 -4.18 7.06
N MET A 357 -7.40 -3.69 7.50
CA MET A 357 -6.22 -4.50 7.78
C MET A 357 -5.88 -4.48 9.26
N TYR A 358 -6.04 -5.63 9.90
CA TYR A 358 -5.73 -5.85 11.31
C TYR A 358 -4.51 -6.75 11.43
N TYR A 359 -3.66 -6.43 12.39
CA TYR A 359 -2.47 -7.22 12.68
C TYR A 359 -2.52 -7.73 14.11
N ARG A 360 -2.14 -9.01 14.28
CA ARG A 360 -2.02 -9.64 15.59
C ARG A 360 -0.88 -8.98 16.37
N VAL A 361 -1.11 -8.64 17.63
CA VAL A 361 -0.17 -7.98 18.57
C VAL A 361 0.04 -8.84 19.81
#